data_2383f27e3ceb9f2f27a284e8b090fcd4
#
_entry.id   2383f27e3ceb9f2f27a284e8b090fcd4
#
_cell.length_a   1.000
_cell.length_b   1.000
_cell.length_c   1.000
_cell.angle_alpha   90.00
_cell.angle_beta   90.00
_cell.angle_gamma   90.00
#
_symmetry.space_group_name_H-M   'P 1'
#
loop_
_entity.id
_entity.type
_entity.pdbx_description
1 polymer ?
#
loop_
_entity_poly.entity_id
_entity_poly.type
_entity_poly.pdbx_seq_one_letter_code
_entity_poly.pdbx_strand_id
1 'polypeptide(L)'
;MEDTLVTVAIHTYEKAQVLRSLLEAHDIEVYMQDVNSLIPAMSLGIRVKIRQSDLNRALPLIENMKNTETMQGMIKEKASLLLPVDFSDYSIKLCKFGFKMANALNLNAILFHTYTVNKTMIGSLGEVYTNKKDGESKRVVEQNAHNNLKLLSETLETMMEENKIPRVQYRCVLREGIPEEQIIEYSQIVKPYAIIMGTRGCSQNDLNMIGSVTAEVMERSNYPVFTVPECSPVSLENVRNIACSTNFEDGDLAIYNKMFEVLNSQKENRDLTFHFIHYDSED
;
A
#
# COMPACT_ATOMS: atom_id res chain seq x y z
N MET A 1 29.25 -33.42 -14.78
CA MET A 1 28.91 -32.08 -15.34
C MET A 1 28.28 -31.29 -14.20
N GLU A 2 28.89 -30.18 -13.81
CA GLU A 2 28.27 -29.30 -12.81
C GLU A 2 27.03 -28.71 -13.45
N ASP A 3 25.88 -28.90 -12.77
CA ASP A 3 24.59 -28.40 -13.21
C ASP A 3 24.52 -26.88 -12.93
N THR A 4 24.65 -26.09 -14.00
CA THR A 4 24.76 -24.63 -13.91
C THR A 4 23.42 -24.00 -13.54
N LEU A 5 23.42 -22.97 -12.69
CA LEU A 5 22.22 -22.20 -12.35
C LEU A 5 21.90 -21.19 -13.47
N VAL A 6 20.69 -21.27 -14.01
CA VAL A 6 20.20 -20.37 -15.04
C VAL A 6 19.12 -19.45 -14.47
N THR A 7 19.12 -18.18 -14.88
CA THR A 7 18.08 -17.21 -14.49
C THR A 7 16.85 -17.41 -15.37
N VAL A 8 15.71 -17.70 -14.77
CA VAL A 8 14.44 -17.92 -15.48
C VAL A 8 13.49 -16.73 -15.40
N ALA A 9 13.65 -15.87 -14.38
CA ALA A 9 12.84 -14.65 -14.25
C ALA A 9 13.56 -13.61 -13.39
N ILE A 10 13.16 -12.33 -13.56
CA ILE A 10 13.46 -11.23 -12.65
C ILE A 10 12.11 -10.60 -12.34
N HIS A 11 11.72 -10.65 -11.06
CA HIS A 11 10.43 -10.18 -10.58
C HIS A 11 10.56 -9.37 -9.30
N THR A 12 9.52 -8.63 -8.94
CA THR A 12 9.39 -8.12 -7.57
C THR A 12 9.43 -9.27 -6.58
N TYR A 13 9.78 -9.02 -5.33
CA TYR A 13 9.90 -10.04 -4.29
C TYR A 13 8.63 -10.92 -4.20
N GLU A 14 7.45 -10.30 -4.21
CA GLU A 14 6.15 -11.00 -4.14
C GLU A 14 5.96 -11.97 -5.31
N LYS A 15 6.18 -11.51 -6.53
CA LYS A 15 6.08 -12.36 -7.72
C LYS A 15 7.14 -13.46 -7.76
N ALA A 16 8.34 -13.16 -7.27
CA ALA A 16 9.40 -14.15 -7.15
C ALA A 16 9.04 -15.25 -6.15
N GLN A 17 8.37 -14.90 -5.02
CA GLN A 17 7.88 -15.88 -4.04
C GLN A 17 6.76 -16.77 -4.61
N VAL A 18 5.81 -16.19 -5.34
CA VAL A 18 4.75 -16.97 -6.01
C VAL A 18 5.36 -17.95 -7.01
N LEU A 19 6.31 -17.48 -7.84
CA LEU A 19 7.01 -18.32 -8.81
C LEU A 19 7.82 -19.41 -8.11
N ARG A 20 8.49 -19.09 -7.02
CA ARG A 20 9.20 -20.06 -6.18
C ARG A 20 8.27 -21.15 -5.68
N SER A 21 7.14 -20.77 -5.04
CA SER A 21 6.16 -21.73 -4.51
C SER A 21 5.60 -22.64 -5.61
N LEU A 22 5.36 -22.09 -6.80
CA LEU A 22 4.89 -22.86 -7.96
C LEU A 22 5.93 -23.89 -8.43
N LEU A 23 7.19 -23.50 -8.53
CA LEU A 23 8.26 -24.36 -9.00
C LEU A 23 8.61 -25.45 -7.97
N GLU A 24 8.69 -25.08 -6.68
CA GLU A 24 8.94 -26.02 -5.57
C GLU A 24 7.79 -27.05 -5.42
N ALA A 25 6.53 -26.67 -5.70
CA ALA A 25 5.40 -27.61 -5.74
C ALA A 25 5.51 -28.66 -6.86
N HIS A 26 6.37 -28.43 -7.85
CA HIS A 26 6.67 -29.35 -8.94
C HIS A 26 8.07 -29.98 -8.83
N ASP A 27 8.64 -30.03 -7.63
CA ASP A 27 9.95 -30.59 -7.32
C ASP A 27 11.09 -29.95 -8.13
N ILE A 28 11.04 -28.62 -8.33
CA ILE A 28 12.10 -27.83 -8.94
C ILE A 28 12.72 -26.94 -7.87
N GLU A 29 14.01 -27.13 -7.62
CA GLU A 29 14.75 -26.36 -6.62
C GLU A 29 15.01 -24.94 -7.12
N VAL A 30 14.65 -23.93 -6.28
CA VAL A 30 14.70 -22.51 -6.66
C VAL A 30 15.70 -21.74 -5.81
N TYR A 31 16.56 -20.99 -6.47
CA TYR A 31 17.53 -20.09 -5.86
C TYR A 31 17.13 -18.64 -6.14
N MET A 32 16.90 -17.88 -5.09
CA MET A 32 16.56 -16.45 -5.18
C MET A 32 17.80 -15.61 -4.92
N GLN A 33 18.10 -14.68 -5.82
CA GLN A 33 19.23 -13.77 -5.70
C GLN A 33 18.74 -12.34 -5.95
N ASP A 34 19.02 -11.45 -4.99
CA ASP A 34 18.81 -10.02 -5.18
C ASP A 34 19.68 -9.50 -6.33
N VAL A 35 19.09 -8.74 -7.23
CA VAL A 35 19.86 -8.04 -8.26
C VAL A 35 20.47 -6.81 -7.60
N ASN A 36 21.63 -7.00 -6.97
CA ASN A 36 22.40 -5.91 -6.39
C ASN A 36 22.77 -4.90 -7.49
N SER A 37 22.10 -3.77 -7.47
CA SER A 37 22.53 -2.59 -8.21
C SER A 37 23.60 -1.87 -7.38
N LEU A 38 24.69 -1.48 -8.03
CA LEU A 38 25.68 -0.53 -7.47
C LEU A 38 25.07 0.88 -7.28
N ILE A 39 23.81 1.07 -7.60
CA ILE A 39 23.06 2.32 -7.42
C ILE A 39 21.96 2.05 -6.38
N PRO A 40 22.01 2.67 -5.19
CA PRO A 40 21.08 2.38 -4.07
C PRO A 40 19.61 2.71 -4.32
N ALA A 41 19.26 3.36 -5.43
CA ALA A 41 17.93 3.89 -5.70
C ALA A 41 17.01 2.99 -6.56
N MET A 42 17.50 1.86 -7.06
CA MET A 42 16.68 0.94 -7.87
C MET A 42 16.81 -0.49 -7.37
N SER A 43 15.80 -0.98 -6.66
CA SER A 43 15.60 -2.41 -6.49
C SER A 43 15.21 -2.98 -7.85
N LEU A 44 16.18 -3.55 -8.58
CA LEU A 44 15.97 -4.14 -9.90
C LEU A 44 15.22 -5.49 -9.87
N GLY A 45 14.75 -5.91 -8.69
CA GLY A 45 13.97 -7.13 -8.49
C GLY A 45 14.78 -8.31 -8.01
N ILE A 46 14.08 -9.42 -7.77
CA ILE A 46 14.65 -10.70 -7.37
C ILE A 46 14.88 -11.56 -8.62
N ARG A 47 16.12 -12.01 -8.78
CA ARG A 47 16.48 -12.96 -9.82
C ARG A 47 16.16 -14.37 -9.34
N VAL A 48 15.25 -15.04 -10.04
CA VAL A 48 14.87 -16.43 -9.77
C VAL A 48 15.73 -17.32 -10.65
N LYS A 49 16.47 -18.23 -10.05
CA LYS A 49 17.37 -19.18 -10.71
C LYS A 49 16.97 -20.59 -10.40
N ILE A 50 17.14 -21.49 -11.37
CA ILE A 50 16.96 -22.93 -11.24
C ILE A 50 18.15 -23.65 -11.86
N ARG A 51 18.25 -24.96 -11.66
CA ARG A 51 19.23 -25.77 -12.36
C ARG A 51 18.91 -25.86 -13.84
N GLN A 52 19.91 -25.88 -14.70
CA GLN A 52 19.74 -25.96 -16.13
C GLN A 52 19.03 -27.26 -16.56
N SER A 53 19.24 -28.36 -15.84
CA SER A 53 18.53 -29.62 -16.02
C SER A 53 17.01 -29.52 -15.90
N ASP A 54 16.52 -28.59 -15.04
CA ASP A 54 15.10 -28.40 -14.78
C ASP A 54 14.42 -27.38 -15.71
N LEU A 55 15.19 -26.73 -16.59
CA LEU A 55 14.70 -25.66 -17.45
C LEU A 55 13.50 -26.08 -18.30
N ASN A 56 13.55 -27.26 -18.91
CA ASN A 56 12.48 -27.77 -19.76
C ASN A 56 11.19 -28.09 -19.00
N ARG A 57 11.30 -28.39 -17.70
CA ARG A 57 10.15 -28.60 -16.81
C ARG A 57 9.57 -27.28 -16.29
N ALA A 58 10.44 -26.30 -16.07
CA ALA A 58 10.06 -24.99 -15.53
C ALA A 58 9.40 -24.08 -16.58
N LEU A 59 9.85 -24.10 -17.84
CA LEU A 59 9.36 -23.19 -18.88
C LEU A 59 7.84 -23.24 -19.08
N PRO A 60 7.17 -24.41 -19.20
CA PRO A 60 5.71 -24.46 -19.33
C PRO A 60 4.98 -23.89 -18.11
N LEU A 61 5.52 -24.06 -16.90
CA LEU A 61 4.93 -23.53 -15.67
C LEU A 61 5.03 -22.01 -15.63
N ILE A 62 6.17 -21.46 -16.04
CA ILE A 62 6.42 -20.02 -16.13
C ILE A 62 5.55 -19.37 -17.21
N GLU A 63 5.40 -20.02 -18.37
CA GLU A 63 4.53 -19.53 -19.45
C GLU A 63 3.06 -19.56 -19.05
N ASN A 64 2.60 -20.62 -18.39
CA ASN A 64 1.25 -20.70 -17.85
C ASN A 64 0.99 -19.61 -16.80
N MET A 65 1.96 -19.32 -15.95
CA MET A 65 1.86 -18.21 -15.00
C MET A 65 1.73 -16.86 -15.72
N LYS A 66 2.55 -16.60 -16.75
CA LYS A 66 2.46 -15.39 -17.58
C LYS A 66 1.12 -15.30 -18.33
N ASN A 67 0.63 -16.41 -18.87
CA ASN A 67 -0.65 -16.46 -19.56
C ASN A 67 -1.82 -16.24 -18.59
N THR A 68 -1.74 -16.75 -17.37
CA THR A 68 -2.71 -16.50 -16.30
C THR A 68 -2.66 -15.04 -15.85
N GLU A 69 -1.47 -14.43 -15.73
CA GLU A 69 -1.31 -13.00 -15.46
C GLU A 69 -1.86 -12.15 -16.63
N THR A 70 -1.67 -12.56 -17.88
CA THR A 70 -2.19 -11.86 -19.06
C THR A 70 -3.72 -12.00 -19.15
N MET A 71 -4.28 -13.15 -18.81
CA MET A 71 -5.73 -13.34 -18.69
C MET A 71 -6.33 -12.60 -17.48
N GLN A 72 -5.63 -12.56 -16.35
CA GLN A 72 -6.02 -11.72 -15.19
C GLN A 72 -5.86 -10.23 -15.48
N GLY A 73 -4.90 -9.81 -16.31
CA GLY A 73 -4.76 -8.43 -16.79
C GLY A 73 -5.82 -8.02 -17.82
N MET A 74 -6.51 -8.97 -18.46
CA MET A 74 -7.69 -8.72 -19.30
C MET A 74 -8.99 -8.62 -18.49
N ILE A 75 -9.03 -9.16 -17.28
CA ILE A 75 -10.04 -8.80 -16.28
C ILE A 75 -9.60 -7.42 -15.78
N LYS A 76 -10.31 -6.36 -16.21
CA LYS A 76 -10.09 -4.98 -15.78
C LYS A 76 -9.90 -4.99 -14.26
N GLU A 77 -8.64 -4.86 -13.78
CA GLU A 77 -8.37 -4.87 -12.34
C GLU A 77 -9.28 -3.82 -11.71
N LYS A 78 -10.10 -4.25 -10.74
CA LYS A 78 -10.93 -3.30 -10.02
C LYS A 78 -10.03 -2.21 -9.45
N ALA A 79 -10.44 -0.97 -9.59
CA ALA A 79 -9.73 0.12 -8.94
C ALA A 79 -9.59 -0.17 -7.43
N SER A 80 -8.54 0.35 -6.82
CA SER A 80 -8.20 0.03 -5.44
C SER A 80 -8.12 1.28 -4.58
N LEU A 81 -8.44 1.15 -3.30
CA LEU A 81 -8.07 2.11 -2.27
C LEU A 81 -6.66 1.79 -1.77
N LEU A 82 -5.82 2.80 -1.62
CA LEU A 82 -4.50 2.67 -0.99
C LEU A 82 -4.61 3.06 0.49
N LEU A 83 -4.27 2.14 1.39
CA LEU A 83 -4.35 2.30 2.83
C LEU A 83 -2.95 2.17 3.44
N PRO A 84 -2.22 3.29 3.60
CA PRO A 84 -0.98 3.30 4.36
C PRO A 84 -1.26 2.99 5.84
N VAL A 85 -0.51 2.03 6.41
CA VAL A 85 -0.66 1.55 7.78
C VAL A 85 0.67 1.60 8.53
N ASP A 86 0.63 1.91 9.83
CA ASP A 86 1.79 1.98 10.71
C ASP A 86 1.75 0.96 11.85
N PHE A 87 0.78 0.04 11.80
CA PHE A 87 0.52 -1.02 12.79
C PHE A 87 0.10 -0.52 14.18
N SER A 88 -0.22 0.74 14.34
CA SER A 88 -0.89 1.23 15.54
C SER A 88 -2.31 0.68 15.67
N ASP A 89 -2.90 0.76 16.85
CA ASP A 89 -4.32 0.41 17.07
C ASP A 89 -5.25 1.19 16.13
N TYR A 90 -4.80 2.37 15.74
CA TYR A 90 -5.50 3.23 14.81
C TYR A 90 -5.49 2.67 13.37
N SER A 91 -4.45 1.95 12.96
CA SER A 91 -4.40 1.27 11.65
C SER A 91 -5.57 0.30 11.46
N ILE A 92 -5.99 -0.41 12.51
CA ILE A 92 -7.16 -1.30 12.46
C ILE A 92 -8.45 -0.49 12.18
N LYS A 93 -8.61 0.66 12.83
CA LYS A 93 -9.75 1.54 12.60
C LYS A 93 -9.77 2.09 11.18
N LEU A 94 -8.61 2.50 10.68
CA LEU A 94 -8.43 2.95 9.31
C LEU A 94 -8.81 1.85 8.30
N CYS A 95 -8.34 0.63 8.53
CA CYS A 95 -8.70 -0.52 7.69
C CYS A 95 -10.20 -0.80 7.70
N LYS A 96 -10.87 -0.71 8.87
CA LYS A 96 -12.33 -0.86 8.95
C LYS A 96 -13.06 0.18 8.10
N PHE A 97 -12.63 1.43 8.15
CA PHE A 97 -13.20 2.51 7.33
C PHE A 97 -12.94 2.24 5.84
N GLY A 98 -11.69 1.97 5.47
CA GLY A 98 -11.29 1.71 4.09
C GLY A 98 -12.00 0.49 3.49
N PHE A 99 -12.20 -0.59 4.24
CA PHE A 99 -12.91 -1.79 3.78
C PHE A 99 -14.42 -1.52 3.59
N LYS A 100 -15.05 -0.76 4.49
CA LYS A 100 -16.45 -0.33 4.29
C LYS A 100 -16.59 0.51 3.03
N MET A 101 -15.69 1.47 2.82
CA MET A 101 -15.66 2.31 1.62
C MET A 101 -15.37 1.49 0.36
N ALA A 102 -14.40 0.58 0.40
CA ALA A 102 -14.08 -0.29 -0.73
C ALA A 102 -15.27 -1.17 -1.12
N ASN A 103 -15.96 -1.77 -0.15
CA ASN A 103 -17.17 -2.55 -0.39
C ASN A 103 -18.29 -1.73 -1.00
N ALA A 104 -18.54 -0.53 -0.48
CA ALA A 104 -19.58 0.36 -0.98
C ALA A 104 -19.37 0.80 -2.43
N LEU A 105 -18.10 1.06 -2.79
CA LEU A 105 -17.67 1.45 -4.14
C LEU A 105 -17.31 0.27 -5.06
N ASN A 106 -17.41 -0.97 -4.56
CA ASN A 106 -17.00 -2.18 -5.28
C ASN A 106 -15.54 -2.13 -5.74
N LEU A 107 -14.64 -1.67 -4.85
CA LEU A 107 -13.20 -1.56 -5.05
C LEU A 107 -12.45 -2.64 -4.30
N ASN A 108 -11.17 -2.84 -4.66
CA ASN A 108 -10.20 -3.59 -3.87
C ASN A 108 -9.50 -2.68 -2.85
N ALA A 109 -8.72 -3.26 -1.94
CA ALA A 109 -7.88 -2.50 -1.03
C ALA A 109 -6.41 -2.92 -1.15
N ILE A 110 -5.49 -1.99 -0.87
CA ILE A 110 -4.06 -2.23 -0.80
C ILE A 110 -3.59 -1.74 0.58
N LEU A 111 -3.23 -2.67 1.44
CA LEU A 111 -2.56 -2.34 2.69
C LEU A 111 -1.08 -2.06 2.38
N PHE A 112 -0.63 -0.86 2.67
CA PHE A 112 0.70 -0.41 2.31
C PHE A 112 1.48 -0.01 3.56
N HIS A 113 2.66 -0.60 3.74
CA HIS A 113 3.55 -0.22 4.83
C HIS A 113 4.95 0.06 4.31
N THR A 114 5.61 1.02 4.95
CA THR A 114 7.00 1.35 4.67
C THR A 114 7.84 1.14 5.91
N TYR A 115 9.03 0.61 5.72
CA TYR A 115 10.04 0.52 6.77
C TYR A 115 11.31 1.24 6.35
N THR A 116 11.98 1.86 7.31
CA THR A 116 13.26 2.53 7.10
C THR A 116 14.35 1.77 7.82
N VAL A 117 15.46 1.55 7.13
CA VAL A 117 16.68 1.07 7.75
C VAL A 117 17.55 2.29 8.03
N ASN A 118 17.72 2.62 9.30
CA ASN A 118 18.63 3.70 9.69
C ASN A 118 20.06 3.36 9.22
N LYS A 119 20.48 3.99 8.15
CA LYS A 119 21.91 4.03 7.80
C LYS A 119 22.58 4.91 8.84
N THR A 120 23.21 4.29 9.81
CA THR A 120 23.92 4.98 10.88
C THR A 120 24.92 5.97 10.27
N MET A 121 24.75 7.22 10.63
CA MET A 121 25.66 8.37 10.57
C MET A 121 26.88 8.23 9.64
N ILE A 122 26.85 8.99 8.56
CA ILE A 122 28.08 9.41 7.88
C ILE A 122 28.89 10.18 8.92
N GLY A 123 29.94 9.57 9.41
CA GLY A 123 30.90 10.27 10.26
C GLY A 123 31.47 11.46 9.51
N SER A 124 31.69 12.56 10.18
CA SER A 124 32.16 13.85 9.65
C SER A 124 33.50 13.80 8.88
N LEU A 125 34.04 12.64 8.59
CA LEU A 125 35.30 12.38 7.90
C LEU A 125 35.19 11.50 6.64
N GLY A 126 34.00 11.27 6.10
CA GLY A 126 33.88 10.61 4.79
C GLY A 126 34.24 9.12 4.74
N GLU A 127 34.52 8.46 5.85
CA GLU A 127 34.78 7.04 5.88
C GLU A 127 33.46 6.25 6.03
N VAL A 128 33.13 5.50 5.00
CA VAL A 128 31.99 4.57 4.99
C VAL A 128 32.39 3.32 5.74
N TYR A 129 32.12 3.28 7.04
CA TYR A 129 32.22 2.03 7.81
C TYR A 129 30.99 1.16 7.48
N THR A 130 31.12 0.30 6.50
CA THR A 130 30.17 -0.80 6.27
C THR A 130 30.37 -1.87 7.33
N ASN A 131 29.75 -1.71 8.49
CA ASN A 131 29.74 -2.76 9.50
C ASN A 131 28.90 -3.94 8.98
N LYS A 132 29.41 -5.17 9.11
CA LYS A 132 28.67 -6.42 8.85
C LYS A 132 27.35 -6.51 9.64
N LYS A 133 27.17 -5.71 10.70
CA LYS A 133 25.94 -5.58 11.50
C LYS A 133 24.79 -4.89 10.77
N ASP A 134 25.06 -4.07 9.74
CA ASP A 134 24.01 -3.33 9.04
C ASP A 134 23.08 -4.27 8.21
N GLY A 135 23.64 -5.34 7.65
CA GLY A 135 22.84 -6.35 6.94
C GLY A 135 21.94 -7.19 7.84
N GLU A 136 22.36 -7.46 9.08
CA GLU A 136 21.54 -8.16 10.08
C GLU A 136 20.44 -7.24 10.59
N SER A 137 20.74 -5.97 10.84
CA SER A 137 19.76 -4.96 11.25
C SER A 137 18.68 -4.76 10.20
N LYS A 138 19.06 -4.70 8.92
CA LYS A 138 18.09 -4.59 7.80
C LYS A 138 17.15 -5.78 7.77
N ARG A 139 17.66 -7.01 7.82
CA ARG A 139 16.86 -8.23 7.80
C ARG A 139 15.87 -8.30 8.97
N VAL A 140 16.30 -7.87 10.15
CA VAL A 140 15.44 -7.85 11.34
C VAL A 140 14.30 -6.85 11.19
N VAL A 141 14.59 -5.63 10.71
CA VAL A 141 13.56 -4.60 10.50
C VAL A 141 12.55 -5.04 9.43
N GLU A 142 13.03 -5.54 8.30
CA GLU A 142 12.18 -6.09 7.24
C GLU A 142 11.33 -7.25 7.72
N GLN A 143 11.92 -8.20 8.46
CA GLN A 143 11.20 -9.34 9.02
C GLN A 143 10.13 -8.92 10.02
N ASN A 144 10.41 -7.93 10.87
CA ASN A 144 9.44 -7.39 11.81
C ASN A 144 8.29 -6.70 11.07
N ALA A 145 8.57 -5.93 10.03
CA ALA A 145 7.55 -5.30 9.20
C ALA A 145 6.66 -6.36 8.51
N HIS A 146 7.24 -7.43 7.99
CA HIS A 146 6.49 -8.56 7.44
C HIS A 146 5.61 -9.25 8.48
N ASN A 147 6.14 -9.52 9.67
CA ASN A 147 5.39 -10.16 10.74
C ASN A 147 4.21 -9.30 11.20
N ASN A 148 4.42 -7.99 11.33
CA ASN A 148 3.37 -7.06 11.73
C ASN A 148 2.28 -6.95 10.66
N LEU A 149 2.67 -6.92 9.38
CA LEU A 149 1.73 -6.86 8.26
C LEU A 149 0.89 -8.16 8.18
N LYS A 150 1.53 -9.30 8.44
CA LYS A 150 0.86 -10.59 8.52
C LYS A 150 -0.14 -10.61 9.69
N LEU A 151 0.25 -10.15 10.88
CA LEU A 151 -0.63 -10.09 12.05
C LEU A 151 -1.84 -9.17 11.81
N LEU A 152 -1.64 -8.02 11.18
CA LEU A 152 -2.72 -7.13 10.77
C LEU A 152 -3.66 -7.83 9.79
N SER A 153 -3.11 -8.52 8.79
CA SER A 153 -3.88 -9.30 7.81
C SER A 153 -4.73 -10.38 8.48
N GLU A 154 -4.15 -11.19 9.37
CA GLU A 154 -4.87 -12.22 10.14
C GLU A 154 -5.99 -11.63 10.99
N THR A 155 -5.76 -10.46 11.59
CA THR A 155 -6.77 -9.72 12.34
C THR A 155 -7.94 -9.30 11.46
N LEU A 156 -7.65 -8.78 10.26
CA LEU A 156 -8.69 -8.36 9.30
C LEU A 156 -9.47 -9.56 8.74
N GLU A 157 -8.80 -10.68 8.44
CA GLU A 157 -9.48 -11.92 8.04
C GLU A 157 -10.45 -12.41 9.10
N THR A 158 -10.02 -12.47 10.36
CA THR A 158 -10.90 -12.82 11.50
C THR A 158 -12.11 -11.89 11.57
N MET A 159 -11.90 -10.58 11.38
CA MET A 159 -12.99 -9.60 11.41
C MET A 159 -13.96 -9.76 10.23
N MET A 160 -13.48 -10.17 9.06
CA MET A 160 -14.32 -10.49 7.89
C MET A 160 -15.11 -11.79 8.12
N GLU A 161 -14.49 -12.82 8.72
CA GLU A 161 -15.15 -14.06 9.07
C GLU A 161 -16.27 -13.85 10.10
N GLU A 162 -16.03 -13.00 11.10
CA GLU A 162 -16.99 -12.61 12.12
C GLU A 162 -18.04 -11.59 11.63
N ASN A 163 -18.03 -11.19 10.36
CA ASN A 163 -18.88 -10.16 9.77
C ASN A 163 -18.80 -8.78 10.46
N LYS A 164 -17.70 -8.49 11.15
CA LYS A 164 -17.44 -7.17 11.77
C LYS A 164 -17.05 -6.10 10.72
N ILE A 165 -16.49 -6.56 9.61
CA ILE A 165 -16.18 -5.75 8.42
C ILE A 165 -16.62 -6.50 7.15
N PRO A 166 -16.92 -5.79 6.06
CA PRO A 166 -17.28 -6.44 4.81
C PRO A 166 -16.11 -7.22 4.22
N ARG A 167 -16.41 -8.26 3.46
CA ARG A 167 -15.41 -9.01 2.70
C ARG A 167 -14.97 -8.20 1.48
N VAL A 168 -13.70 -7.81 1.47
CA VAL A 168 -13.06 -7.05 0.40
C VAL A 168 -11.81 -7.80 -0.04
N GLN A 169 -11.59 -7.89 -1.34
CA GLN A 169 -10.31 -8.37 -1.83
C GLN A 169 -9.23 -7.33 -1.56
N TYR A 170 -8.14 -7.75 -0.94
CA TYR A 170 -7.02 -6.86 -0.65
C TYR A 170 -5.68 -7.57 -0.87
N ARG A 171 -4.65 -6.77 -0.97
CA ARG A 171 -3.26 -7.23 -0.97
C ARG A 171 -2.42 -6.38 -0.03
N CYS A 172 -1.34 -6.97 0.45
CA CYS A 172 -0.36 -6.31 1.31
C CYS A 172 0.88 -5.94 0.51
N VAL A 173 1.38 -4.75 0.72
CA VAL A 173 2.59 -4.23 0.05
C VAL A 173 3.52 -3.66 1.10
N LEU A 174 4.77 -4.10 1.06
CA LEU A 174 5.84 -3.63 1.93
C LEU A 174 6.93 -2.98 1.09
N ARG A 175 7.38 -1.77 1.46
CA ARG A 175 8.46 -1.07 0.79
C ARG A 175 9.47 -0.50 1.76
N GLU A 176 10.74 -0.49 1.36
CA GLU A 176 11.79 0.21 2.08
C GLU A 176 11.85 1.67 1.62
N GLY A 177 11.87 2.62 2.54
CA GLY A 177 12.05 4.04 2.23
C GLY A 177 11.29 4.98 3.16
N ILE A 178 11.33 6.24 2.82
CA ILE A 178 10.65 7.33 3.52
C ILE A 178 9.15 7.19 3.25
N PRO A 179 8.28 7.15 4.28
CA PRO A 179 6.87 6.82 4.13
C PRO A 179 6.14 7.68 3.07
N GLU A 180 6.20 8.99 3.19
CA GLU A 180 5.54 9.93 2.28
C GLU A 180 5.99 9.76 0.82
N GLU A 181 7.30 9.59 0.60
CA GLU A 181 7.85 9.40 -0.74
C GLU A 181 7.36 8.07 -1.35
N GLN A 182 7.41 6.99 -0.56
CA GLN A 182 6.99 5.68 -1.04
C GLN A 182 5.48 5.58 -1.28
N ILE A 183 4.67 6.27 -0.49
CA ILE A 183 3.22 6.34 -0.72
C ILE A 183 2.93 7.07 -2.03
N ILE A 184 3.56 8.23 -2.25
CA ILE A 184 3.38 9.03 -3.47
C ILE A 184 3.86 8.25 -4.70
N GLU A 185 5.09 7.72 -4.67
CA GLU A 185 5.65 6.94 -5.76
C GLU A 185 4.78 5.72 -6.11
N TYR A 186 4.37 4.97 -5.09
CA TYR A 186 3.54 3.79 -5.31
C TYR A 186 2.14 4.14 -5.83
N SER A 187 1.57 5.25 -5.39
CA SER A 187 0.29 5.74 -5.90
C SER A 187 0.32 6.03 -7.41
N GLN A 188 1.44 6.55 -7.93
CA GLN A 188 1.62 6.78 -9.38
C GLN A 188 1.64 5.47 -10.17
N ILE A 189 2.14 4.39 -9.58
CA ILE A 189 2.19 3.06 -10.20
C ILE A 189 0.80 2.41 -10.23
N VAL A 190 0.11 2.38 -9.07
CA VAL A 190 -1.16 1.64 -8.93
C VAL A 190 -2.39 2.47 -9.31
N LYS A 191 -2.25 3.79 -9.41
CA LYS A 191 -3.32 4.74 -9.75
C LYS A 191 -4.59 4.47 -8.93
N PRO A 192 -4.51 4.61 -7.59
CA PRO A 192 -5.63 4.25 -6.73
C PRO A 192 -6.83 5.17 -6.97
N TYR A 193 -8.02 4.67 -6.66
CA TYR A 193 -9.22 5.51 -6.62
C TYR A 193 -9.08 6.66 -5.60
N ALA A 194 -8.53 6.33 -4.44
CA ALA A 194 -8.17 7.29 -3.39
C ALA A 194 -7.13 6.68 -2.44
N ILE A 195 -6.46 7.53 -1.67
CA ILE A 195 -5.59 7.18 -0.56
C ILE A 195 -6.35 7.45 0.73
N ILE A 196 -6.41 6.47 1.64
CA ILE A 196 -7.07 6.61 2.94
C ILE A 196 -6.00 6.65 4.02
N MET A 197 -5.88 7.76 4.73
CA MET A 197 -4.84 7.99 5.74
C MET A 197 -5.43 8.35 7.10
N GLY A 198 -4.71 8.01 8.15
CA GLY A 198 -4.98 8.52 9.48
C GLY A 198 -4.46 9.94 9.67
N THR A 199 -5.08 10.68 10.58
CA THR A 199 -4.48 11.88 11.15
C THR A 199 -3.93 11.53 12.53
N ARG A 200 -2.90 12.23 13.02
CA ARG A 200 -2.46 12.00 14.39
C ARG A 200 -3.51 12.48 15.39
N GLY A 201 -3.86 11.60 16.29
CA GLY A 201 -4.29 11.75 17.66
C GLY A 201 -5.47 12.64 18.01
N CYS A 202 -6.39 12.06 18.81
CA CYS A 202 -7.39 12.77 19.59
C CYS A 202 -6.86 13.16 20.97
N SER A 203 -5.59 13.48 21.12
CA SER A 203 -5.08 14.07 22.34
C SER A 203 -5.76 15.44 22.52
N GLN A 204 -6.33 15.68 23.70
CA GLN A 204 -7.06 16.93 23.98
C GLN A 204 -6.24 18.21 23.76
N ASN A 205 -4.92 18.08 23.64
CA ASN A 205 -3.99 19.19 23.41
C ASN A 205 -3.59 19.37 21.94
N ASP A 206 -3.90 18.39 21.03
CA ASP A 206 -3.42 18.38 19.66
C ASP A 206 -4.54 18.21 18.62
N LEU A 207 -5.73 18.71 18.92
CA LEU A 207 -6.95 18.57 18.09
C LEU A 207 -6.80 19.08 16.64
N ASN A 208 -5.74 19.80 16.34
CA ASN A 208 -5.53 20.46 15.05
C ASN A 208 -4.25 19.99 14.31
N MET A 209 -3.56 18.96 14.77
CA MET A 209 -2.31 18.55 14.13
C MET A 209 -2.51 17.34 13.21
N ILE A 210 -2.37 17.57 11.92
CA ILE A 210 -2.21 16.52 10.93
C ILE A 210 -0.76 16.01 11.03
N GLY A 211 -0.55 14.69 11.03
CA GLY A 211 0.78 14.11 11.05
C GLY A 211 1.59 14.51 9.80
N SER A 212 2.91 14.65 9.93
CA SER A 212 3.80 15.11 8.86
C SER A 212 3.66 14.27 7.58
N VAL A 213 3.64 12.95 7.69
CA VAL A 213 3.45 12.04 6.54
C VAL A 213 2.12 12.31 5.84
N THR A 214 1.04 12.48 6.60
CA THR A 214 -0.29 12.75 6.02
C THR A 214 -0.34 14.10 5.34
N ALA A 215 0.23 15.15 5.96
CA ALA A 215 0.29 16.50 5.39
C ALA A 215 1.08 16.49 4.06
N GLU A 216 2.25 15.86 4.04
CA GLU A 216 3.09 15.74 2.86
C GLU A 216 2.39 14.99 1.71
N VAL A 217 1.69 13.89 2.04
CA VAL A 217 0.93 13.13 1.03
C VAL A 217 -0.27 13.95 0.52
N MET A 218 -0.96 14.69 1.37
CA MET A 218 -2.06 15.57 0.94
C MET A 218 -1.58 16.66 -0.02
N GLU A 219 -0.43 17.25 0.26
CA GLU A 219 0.14 18.33 -0.56
C GLU A 219 0.62 17.83 -1.93
N ARG A 220 1.24 16.64 -1.98
CA ARG A 220 1.97 16.16 -3.16
C ARG A 220 1.24 15.09 -3.97
N SER A 221 0.13 14.56 -3.47
CA SER A 221 -0.59 13.49 -4.16
C SER A 221 -1.40 14.00 -5.33
N ASN A 222 -1.34 13.27 -6.45
CA ASN A 222 -2.23 13.46 -7.60
C ASN A 222 -3.56 12.72 -7.47
N TYR A 223 -3.80 12.05 -6.33
CA TYR A 223 -5.00 11.25 -6.06
C TYR A 223 -5.73 11.81 -4.85
N PRO A 224 -7.06 11.69 -4.78
CA PRO A 224 -7.82 12.12 -3.62
C PRO A 224 -7.29 11.46 -2.34
N VAL A 225 -7.07 12.26 -1.30
CA VAL A 225 -6.64 11.79 0.01
C VAL A 225 -7.79 11.98 1.00
N PHE A 226 -8.29 10.87 1.56
CA PHE A 226 -9.27 10.87 2.63
C PHE A 226 -8.54 10.71 3.96
N THR A 227 -8.64 11.72 4.81
CA THR A 227 -8.10 11.66 6.15
C THR A 227 -9.20 11.28 7.13
N VAL A 228 -8.92 10.27 7.95
CA VAL A 228 -9.86 9.76 8.95
C VAL A 228 -9.31 10.11 10.32
N PRO A 229 -9.90 11.00 11.10
CA PRO A 229 -9.46 11.31 12.45
C PRO A 229 -9.66 10.12 13.40
N GLU A 230 -8.80 10.01 14.41
CA GLU A 230 -8.88 8.91 15.37
C GLU A 230 -10.20 8.88 16.13
N CYS A 231 -10.77 10.06 16.44
CA CYS A 231 -12.06 10.19 17.13
C CYS A 231 -13.27 10.03 16.21
N SER A 232 -13.08 10.01 14.88
CA SER A 232 -14.22 9.93 13.97
C SER A 232 -14.92 8.57 14.05
N PRO A 233 -16.23 8.50 13.77
CA PRO A 233 -16.91 7.22 13.63
C PRO A 233 -16.34 6.44 12.45
N VAL A 234 -16.36 5.09 12.53
CA VAL A 234 -15.87 4.18 11.49
C VAL A 234 -16.84 4.06 10.31
N SER A 235 -17.80 4.95 10.20
CA SER A 235 -18.85 4.88 9.19
C SER A 235 -19.30 6.27 8.77
N LEU A 236 -19.59 6.43 7.49
CA LEU A 236 -20.20 7.63 6.94
C LEU A 236 -21.72 7.67 7.10
N GLU A 237 -22.33 6.63 7.68
CA GLU A 237 -23.80 6.47 7.76
C GLU A 237 -24.51 7.63 8.48
N ASN A 238 -23.84 8.25 9.45
CA ASN A 238 -24.40 9.33 10.26
C ASN A 238 -24.01 10.74 9.76
N VAL A 239 -23.29 10.83 8.66
CA VAL A 239 -22.96 12.13 8.06
C VAL A 239 -24.22 12.74 7.47
N ARG A 240 -24.49 13.99 7.83
CA ARG A 240 -25.64 14.79 7.34
C ARG A 240 -25.19 16.13 6.77
N ASN A 241 -24.18 16.73 7.36
CA ASN A 241 -23.64 18.03 6.96
C ASN A 241 -22.21 17.85 6.43
N ILE A 242 -21.93 18.46 5.31
CA ILE A 242 -20.65 18.42 4.63
C ILE A 242 -20.21 19.85 4.38
N ALA A 243 -19.07 20.23 4.96
CA ALA A 243 -18.43 21.50 4.69
C ALA A 243 -17.44 21.33 3.52
N CYS A 244 -17.60 22.13 2.49
CA CYS A 244 -16.77 22.14 1.30
C CYS A 244 -16.01 23.46 1.26
N SER A 245 -14.71 23.44 1.51
CA SER A 245 -13.86 24.60 1.29
C SER A 245 -13.63 24.75 -0.23
N THR A 246 -13.78 25.96 -0.77
CA THR A 246 -13.67 26.22 -2.20
C THR A 246 -13.03 27.58 -2.45
N ASN A 247 -12.22 27.67 -3.48
CA ASN A 247 -11.75 28.91 -4.10
C ASN A 247 -12.43 29.17 -5.45
N PHE A 248 -13.49 28.40 -5.77
CA PHE A 248 -14.27 28.46 -7.00
C PHE A 248 -13.49 28.16 -8.28
N GLU A 249 -12.43 27.33 -8.18
CA GLU A 249 -11.68 26.88 -9.34
C GLU A 249 -12.29 25.60 -9.96
N ASP A 250 -12.00 25.37 -11.24
CA ASP A 250 -12.51 24.17 -11.96
C ASP A 250 -12.07 22.85 -11.30
N GLY A 251 -10.93 22.84 -10.60
CA GLY A 251 -10.43 21.68 -9.85
C GLY A 251 -11.35 21.21 -8.74
N ASP A 252 -12.09 22.11 -8.10
CA ASP A 252 -13.00 21.83 -7.00
C ASP A 252 -14.13 20.90 -7.44
N LEU A 253 -14.64 21.03 -8.66
CA LEU A 253 -15.71 20.22 -9.19
C LEU A 253 -15.33 18.73 -9.27
N ALA A 254 -14.07 18.43 -9.62
CA ALA A 254 -13.58 17.05 -9.69
C ALA A 254 -13.56 16.40 -8.29
N ILE A 255 -13.14 17.15 -7.27
CA ILE A 255 -13.11 16.71 -5.88
C ILE A 255 -14.53 16.47 -5.36
N TYR A 256 -15.45 17.40 -5.61
CA TYR A 256 -16.84 17.28 -5.18
C TYR A 256 -17.55 16.11 -5.84
N ASN A 257 -17.38 15.92 -7.14
CA ASN A 257 -17.94 14.76 -7.84
C ASN A 257 -17.45 13.44 -7.22
N LYS A 258 -16.17 13.34 -6.88
CA LYS A 258 -15.61 12.17 -6.23
C LYS A 258 -16.20 11.96 -4.84
N MET A 259 -16.37 13.02 -4.08
CA MET A 259 -17.00 12.98 -2.76
C MET A 259 -18.48 12.57 -2.85
N PHE A 260 -19.23 13.11 -3.80
CA PHE A 260 -20.62 12.70 -4.05
C PHE A 260 -20.74 11.22 -4.41
N GLU A 261 -19.82 10.71 -5.25
CA GLU A 261 -19.78 9.30 -5.61
C GLU A 261 -19.60 8.42 -4.36
N VAL A 262 -18.67 8.77 -3.48
CA VAL A 262 -18.41 8.07 -2.22
C VAL A 262 -19.64 8.10 -1.31
N LEU A 263 -20.26 9.25 -1.15
CA LEU A 263 -21.41 9.41 -0.25
C LEU A 263 -22.67 8.71 -0.77
N ASN A 264 -22.92 8.76 -2.07
CA ASN A 264 -24.08 8.11 -2.71
C ASN A 264 -23.92 6.58 -2.80
N SER A 265 -22.71 6.06 -2.77
CA SER A 265 -22.47 4.60 -2.78
C SER A 265 -23.00 3.89 -1.53
N GLN A 266 -23.20 4.63 -0.46
CA GLN A 266 -23.80 4.17 0.80
C GLN A 266 -25.32 4.11 0.66
N LYS A 267 -25.90 3.23 -0.05
CA LYS A 267 -27.30 2.88 -0.41
C LYS A 267 -28.49 3.42 0.44
N GLU A 268 -28.28 4.35 1.32
CA GLU A 268 -29.32 4.96 2.15
C GLU A 268 -29.77 6.30 1.57
N ASN A 269 -31.07 6.47 1.50
CA ASN A 269 -31.70 7.74 1.15
C ASN A 269 -31.45 8.72 2.29
N ARG A 270 -30.38 9.56 2.19
CA ARG A 270 -29.97 10.50 3.23
C ARG A 270 -30.17 11.93 2.76
N ASP A 271 -30.76 12.73 3.60
CA ASP A 271 -30.72 14.17 3.41
C ASP A 271 -29.33 14.70 3.75
N LEU A 272 -28.51 14.96 2.74
CA LEU A 272 -27.19 15.56 2.88
C LEU A 272 -27.28 17.05 2.60
N THR A 273 -26.76 17.85 3.53
CA THR A 273 -26.62 19.31 3.37
C THR A 273 -25.17 19.66 3.10
N PHE A 274 -24.91 20.36 2.01
CA PHE A 274 -23.59 20.82 1.63
C PHE A 274 -23.47 22.32 1.96
N HIS A 275 -22.41 22.67 2.67
CA HIS A 275 -22.04 24.02 3.05
C HIS A 275 -20.76 24.38 2.31
N PHE A 276 -20.85 25.27 1.32
CA PHE A 276 -19.68 25.76 0.61
C PHE A 276 -19.11 26.96 1.36
N ILE A 277 -17.83 26.88 1.70
CA ILE A 277 -17.12 27.88 2.50
C ILE A 277 -15.98 28.42 1.63
N HIS A 278 -16.05 29.72 1.36
CA HIS A 278 -14.96 30.46 0.73
C HIS A 278 -14.32 31.37 1.76
N TYR A 279 -13.01 31.38 1.80
CA TYR A 279 -12.24 32.31 2.61
C TYR A 279 -11.57 33.31 1.68
N ASP A 280 -12.01 34.56 1.77
CA ASP A 280 -11.38 35.68 1.08
C ASP A 280 -10.33 36.29 2.03
N SER A 281 -9.05 36.16 1.70
CA SER A 281 -8.02 36.85 2.46
C SER A 281 -8.05 38.31 2.00
N GLU A 282 -8.71 39.18 2.77
CA GLU A 282 -8.41 40.60 2.63
C GLU A 282 -6.93 40.83 2.99
N ASP A 283 -6.16 41.34 2.00
CA ASP A 283 -4.76 41.78 2.13
C ASP A 283 -4.56 42.85 3.24
#